data_5c03d7c41dd42a9e9c1ca71144460bad
#
_entry.id   5c03d7c41dd42a9e9c1ca71144460bad
#
_cell.length_a   1.000
_cell.length_b   1.000
_cell.length_c   1.000
_cell.angle_alpha   90.00
_cell.angle_beta   90.00
_cell.angle_gamma   90.00
#
_symmetry.space_group_name_H-M   'P 1'
#
loop_
_entity.id
_entity.type
_entity.pdbx_description
1 polymer ?
#
loop_
_entity_poly.entity_id
_entity_poly.type
_entity_poly.pdbx_seq_one_letter_code
_entity_poly.pdbx_strand_id
1 'polypeptide(L)'
;HLGVRRQRQMCIRDRREAVIVSAARTPIGKAYRGAYNKTAAPTLASYSIKEAVDRAGIDPKEVEDVVMGCAQQQGTQAINIGRLSGIAAGLPDNVPGMTIDRQCSSGMMAIATASKQVITDNMDIVVAGGVESISLVQTADFRVDIDPNVTAHAQHAYMPMIETADHVAEKYNVTRESQDEYSLQSQQRTA
;
A
#
# COMPACT_ATOMS: atom_id res chain seq x y z
N HIS A 1 -24.40 -5.53 -38.36
CA HIS A 1 -23.84 -6.27 -37.16
C HIS A 1 -22.37 -6.64 -37.31
N LEU A 2 -21.79 -6.80 -38.50
CA LEU A 2 -20.36 -7.10 -38.71
C LEU A 2 -19.43 -5.91 -38.44
N GLY A 3 -19.88 -4.69 -38.72
CA GLY A 3 -19.11 -3.45 -38.50
C GLY A 3 -18.86 -3.15 -37.02
N VAL A 4 -19.84 -3.37 -36.17
CA VAL A 4 -19.74 -3.15 -34.70
C VAL A 4 -18.82 -4.16 -34.03
N ARG A 5 -18.76 -5.41 -34.50
CA ARG A 5 -17.81 -6.41 -34.00
C ARG A 5 -16.37 -6.09 -34.37
N ARG A 6 -16.11 -5.60 -35.61
CA ARG A 6 -14.76 -5.15 -36.00
C ARG A 6 -14.30 -3.93 -35.21
N GLN A 7 -15.19 -2.97 -34.97
CA GLN A 7 -14.89 -1.79 -34.18
C GLN A 7 -14.61 -2.13 -32.71
N ARG A 8 -15.37 -3.07 -32.12
CA ARG A 8 -15.07 -3.59 -30.76
C ARG A 8 -13.75 -4.36 -30.67
N GLN A 9 -13.41 -5.14 -31.70
CA GLN A 9 -12.13 -5.85 -31.74
C GLN A 9 -10.94 -4.90 -31.98
N MET A 10 -11.10 -3.83 -32.76
CA MET A 10 -10.10 -2.78 -32.91
C MET A 10 -9.87 -2.04 -31.58
N CYS A 11 -10.94 -1.61 -30.90
CA CYS A 11 -10.83 -0.94 -29.59
C CYS A 11 -10.20 -1.81 -28.49
N ILE A 12 -10.31 -3.14 -28.59
CA ILE A 12 -9.69 -4.08 -27.64
C ILE A 12 -8.20 -4.30 -27.97
N ARG A 13 -7.80 -4.26 -29.24
CA ARG A 13 -6.40 -4.45 -29.67
C ARG A 13 -5.50 -3.25 -29.40
N ASP A 14 -6.05 -2.05 -29.38
CA ASP A 14 -5.29 -0.80 -29.17
C ASP A 14 -5.34 -0.30 -27.73
N ARG A 15 -5.90 -1.09 -26.79
CA ARG A 15 -5.92 -0.71 -25.38
C ARG A 15 -4.57 -0.99 -24.77
N ARG A 16 -3.93 0.05 -24.25
CA ARG A 16 -2.70 -0.06 -23.48
C ARG A 16 -2.92 -0.95 -22.25
N GLU A 17 -2.00 -1.83 -21.96
CA GLU A 17 -2.03 -2.72 -20.81
C GLU A 17 -0.91 -2.36 -19.83
N ALA A 18 -1.19 -2.44 -18.53
CA ALA A 18 -0.18 -2.33 -17.50
C ALA A 18 0.30 -3.74 -17.10
N VAL A 19 1.59 -3.95 -17.08
CA VAL A 19 2.22 -5.22 -16.68
C VAL A 19 3.17 -4.99 -15.51
N ILE A 20 3.27 -5.97 -14.61
CA ILE A 20 4.26 -5.95 -13.52
C ILE A 20 5.53 -6.63 -14.06
N VAL A 21 6.60 -5.86 -14.19
CA VAL A 21 7.89 -6.34 -14.72
C VAL A 21 8.87 -6.72 -13.63
N SER A 22 8.71 -6.20 -12.43
CA SER A 22 9.57 -6.49 -11.29
C SER A 22 8.82 -6.35 -9.97
N ALA A 23 9.25 -7.07 -8.95
CA ALA A 23 8.76 -6.94 -7.58
C ALA A 23 9.88 -7.18 -6.59
N ALA A 24 9.87 -6.39 -5.51
CA ALA A 24 10.79 -6.54 -4.39
C ALA A 24 10.09 -6.16 -3.07
N ARG A 25 10.52 -6.77 -1.99
CA ARG A 25 10.06 -6.41 -0.65
C ARG A 25 11.15 -6.68 0.39
N THR A 26 11.14 -5.91 1.46
CA THR A 26 11.93 -6.19 2.65
C THR A 26 11.31 -7.34 3.47
N PRO A 27 12.06 -8.03 4.31
CA PRO A 27 11.47 -8.86 5.37
C PRO A 27 10.53 -8.04 6.24
N ILE A 28 9.53 -8.69 6.84
CA ILE A 28 8.62 -8.06 7.81
C ILE A 28 9.33 -8.01 9.16
N GLY A 29 9.46 -6.81 9.73
CA GLY A 29 9.96 -6.60 11.09
C GLY A 29 8.81 -6.64 12.10
N LYS A 30 9.06 -7.24 13.27
CA LYS A 30 8.12 -7.18 14.39
C LYS A 30 8.09 -5.76 14.96
N ALA A 31 6.91 -5.15 15.03
CA ALA A 31 6.76 -3.82 15.59
C ALA A 31 7.29 -3.73 17.02
N TYR A 32 7.95 -2.63 17.36
CA TYR A 32 8.59 -2.28 18.64
C TYR A 32 9.75 -3.18 19.09
N ARG A 33 9.90 -4.39 18.56
CA ARG A 33 10.89 -5.39 18.97
C ARG A 33 11.68 -6.00 17.83
N GLY A 34 11.45 -5.56 16.59
CA GLY A 34 12.11 -6.06 15.39
C GLY A 34 13.33 -5.25 14.98
N ALA A 35 14.05 -5.73 13.98
CA ALA A 35 15.26 -5.09 13.46
C ALA A 35 15.00 -3.70 12.85
N TYR A 36 13.75 -3.45 12.36
CA TYR A 36 13.41 -2.21 11.65
C TYR A 36 12.72 -1.15 12.52
N ASN A 37 12.55 -1.37 13.84
CA ASN A 37 11.79 -0.44 14.70
C ASN A 37 12.38 0.96 14.82
N LYS A 38 13.63 1.17 14.39
CA LYS A 38 14.28 2.50 14.33
C LYS A 38 14.55 2.96 12.90
N THR A 39 14.15 2.18 11.88
CA THR A 39 14.38 2.54 10.48
C THR A 39 13.27 3.47 10.00
N ALA A 40 13.64 4.65 9.55
CA ALA A 40 12.71 5.62 8.97
C ALA A 40 11.99 5.01 7.74
N ALA A 41 10.73 5.32 7.57
CA ALA A 41 9.92 4.71 6.52
C ALA A 41 10.44 5.02 5.09
N PRO A 42 10.91 6.23 4.75
CA PRO A 42 11.53 6.47 3.45
C PRO A 42 12.73 5.55 3.18
N THR A 43 13.58 5.34 4.18
CA THR A 43 14.73 4.42 4.08
C THR A 43 14.27 2.98 3.92
N LEU A 44 13.26 2.56 4.68
CA LEU A 44 12.71 1.20 4.55
C LEU A 44 12.14 0.93 3.16
N ALA A 45 11.36 1.87 2.63
CA ALA A 45 10.79 1.78 1.28
C ALA A 45 11.85 1.82 0.19
N SER A 46 12.91 2.62 0.38
CA SER A 46 13.96 2.82 -0.62
C SER A 46 14.66 1.53 -1.02
N TYR A 47 14.85 0.59 -0.09
CA TYR A 47 15.44 -0.73 -0.40
C TYR A 47 14.61 -1.49 -1.43
N SER A 48 13.30 -1.52 -1.25
CA SER A 48 12.40 -2.22 -2.18
C SER A 48 12.28 -1.49 -3.52
N ILE A 49 12.23 -0.17 -3.51
CA ILE A 49 12.16 0.65 -4.75
C ILE A 49 13.43 0.44 -5.56
N LYS A 50 14.60 0.61 -4.94
CA LYS A 50 15.89 0.44 -5.61
C LYS A 50 16.00 -0.96 -6.21
N GLU A 51 15.75 -1.99 -5.42
CA GLU A 51 15.84 -3.37 -5.89
C GLU A 51 14.85 -3.69 -7.01
N ALA A 52 13.64 -3.12 -6.98
CA ALA A 52 12.66 -3.32 -8.04
C ALA A 52 13.12 -2.69 -9.36
N VAL A 53 13.68 -1.48 -9.31
CA VAL A 53 14.24 -0.77 -10.47
C VAL A 53 15.46 -1.52 -11.03
N ASP A 54 16.39 -1.92 -10.16
CA ASP A 54 17.59 -2.66 -10.54
C ASP A 54 17.23 -4.00 -11.23
N ARG A 55 16.27 -4.77 -10.69
CA ARG A 55 15.78 -6.03 -11.28
C ARG A 55 15.06 -5.83 -12.59
N ALA A 56 14.36 -4.73 -12.77
CA ALA A 56 13.71 -4.40 -14.03
C ALA A 56 14.72 -4.06 -15.14
N GLY A 57 15.96 -3.73 -14.77
CA GLY A 57 17.02 -3.38 -15.72
C GLY A 57 16.77 -2.06 -16.46
N ILE A 58 16.04 -1.14 -15.84
CA ILE A 58 15.70 0.19 -16.40
C ILE A 58 16.63 1.26 -15.84
N ASP A 59 16.82 2.35 -16.59
CA ASP A 59 17.45 3.55 -16.06
C ASP A 59 16.51 4.21 -15.05
N PRO A 60 16.93 4.53 -13.82
CA PRO A 60 16.13 5.29 -12.84
C PRO A 60 15.52 6.58 -13.39
N LYS A 61 16.08 7.17 -14.42
CA LYS A 61 15.57 8.36 -15.11
C LYS A 61 14.30 8.10 -15.94
N GLU A 62 14.03 6.85 -16.27
CA GLU A 62 12.84 6.46 -17.01
C GLU A 62 11.61 6.31 -16.11
N VAL A 63 11.77 6.35 -14.78
CA VAL A 63 10.67 6.32 -13.83
C VAL A 63 9.93 7.65 -13.87
N GLU A 64 8.62 7.61 -14.17
CA GLU A 64 7.78 8.80 -14.35
C GLU A 64 6.99 9.17 -13.10
N ASP A 65 6.71 8.20 -12.19
CA ASP A 65 6.04 8.46 -10.91
C ASP A 65 6.34 7.36 -9.87
N VAL A 66 6.20 7.72 -8.60
CA VAL A 66 6.28 6.81 -7.44
C VAL A 66 4.99 6.88 -6.63
N VAL A 67 4.19 5.85 -6.69
CA VAL A 67 2.92 5.77 -5.96
C VAL A 67 3.07 4.86 -4.74
N MET A 68 3.05 5.42 -3.54
CA MET A 68 3.20 4.65 -2.30
C MET A 68 1.94 4.67 -1.44
N GLY A 69 1.51 3.49 -1.05
CA GLY A 69 0.46 3.30 -0.05
C GLY A 69 1.03 3.46 1.37
N CYS A 70 0.37 4.27 2.19
CA CYS A 70 0.72 4.46 3.59
C CYS A 70 -0.51 4.90 4.37
N ALA A 71 -0.89 4.16 5.41
CA ALA A 71 -2.11 4.44 6.18
C ALA A 71 -1.89 5.47 7.28
N GLN A 72 -0.74 5.49 7.91
CA GLN A 72 -0.46 6.37 9.04
C GLN A 72 0.57 7.45 8.66
N GLN A 73 0.11 8.47 7.96
CA GLN A 73 0.95 9.53 7.39
C GLN A 73 1.38 10.56 8.44
N GLN A 74 2.18 10.12 9.40
CA GLN A 74 2.76 10.96 10.44
C GLN A 74 4.20 10.54 10.78
N GLY A 75 4.90 11.32 11.60
CA GLY A 75 6.30 11.07 11.92
C GLY A 75 7.15 10.98 10.65
N THR A 76 7.92 9.93 10.49
CA THR A 76 8.75 9.70 9.29
C THR A 76 7.94 9.34 8.03
N GLN A 77 6.63 9.12 8.17
CA GLN A 77 5.69 8.85 7.09
C GLN A 77 4.87 10.08 6.68
N ALA A 78 5.12 11.23 7.32
CA ALA A 78 4.43 12.48 7.05
C ALA A 78 4.82 13.11 5.70
N ILE A 79 4.07 14.14 5.33
CA ILE A 79 4.23 14.96 4.12
C ILE A 79 3.85 14.16 2.86
N ASN A 80 4.80 13.53 2.21
CA ASN A 80 4.56 12.70 1.01
C ASN A 80 5.58 11.56 1.00
N ILE A 81 5.19 10.44 1.60
CA ILE A 81 6.08 9.27 1.71
C ILE A 81 6.44 8.68 0.34
N GLY A 82 5.57 8.79 -0.67
CA GLY A 82 5.87 8.37 -2.03
C GLY A 82 7.07 9.13 -2.60
N ARG A 83 7.01 10.44 -2.55
CA ARG A 83 8.12 11.30 -3.00
C ARG A 83 9.41 11.09 -2.20
N LEU A 84 9.30 11.07 -0.87
CA LEU A 84 10.45 10.90 0.01
C LEU A 84 11.13 9.53 -0.17
N SER A 85 10.35 8.48 -0.44
CA SER A 85 10.88 7.15 -0.70
C SER A 85 11.61 7.06 -2.05
N GLY A 86 11.10 7.73 -3.08
CA GLY A 86 11.77 7.85 -4.38
C GLY A 86 13.13 8.55 -4.26
N ILE A 87 13.17 9.67 -3.55
CA ILE A 87 14.43 10.39 -3.26
C ILE A 87 15.40 9.50 -2.46
N ALA A 88 14.92 8.84 -1.41
CA ALA A 88 15.74 7.95 -0.60
C ALA A 88 16.28 6.73 -1.38
N ALA A 89 15.57 6.30 -2.41
CA ALA A 89 16.01 5.24 -3.33
C ALA A 89 17.04 5.70 -4.36
N GLY A 90 17.31 7.01 -4.45
CA GLY A 90 18.24 7.60 -5.41
C GLY A 90 17.62 7.84 -6.79
N LEU A 91 16.30 7.87 -6.91
CA LEU A 91 15.66 8.31 -8.14
C LEU A 91 15.93 9.79 -8.37
N PRO A 92 15.99 10.27 -9.63
CA PRO A 92 16.21 11.67 -9.94
C PRO A 92 15.20 12.61 -9.30
N ASP A 93 15.60 13.85 -9.06
CA ASP A 93 14.79 14.86 -8.39
C ASP A 93 13.59 15.36 -9.23
N ASN A 94 13.57 15.08 -10.51
CA ASN A 94 12.43 15.34 -11.40
C ASN A 94 11.35 14.23 -11.36
N VAL A 95 11.59 13.07 -10.74
CA VAL A 95 10.59 12.02 -10.59
C VAL A 95 9.60 12.41 -9.49
N PRO A 96 8.33 12.66 -9.80
CA PRO A 96 7.31 12.99 -8.80
C PRO A 96 6.99 11.79 -7.91
N GLY A 97 6.11 12.00 -6.93
CA GLY A 97 5.60 10.91 -6.12
C GLY A 97 4.32 11.31 -5.41
N MET A 98 3.45 10.35 -5.18
CA MET A 98 2.25 10.53 -4.39
C MET A 98 2.09 9.47 -3.32
N THR A 99 1.32 9.83 -2.30
CA THR A 99 0.93 8.91 -1.22
C THR A 99 -0.56 8.66 -1.28
N ILE A 100 -0.96 7.40 -1.13
CA ILE A 100 -2.36 6.98 -1.11
C ILE A 100 -2.65 6.32 0.22
N ASP A 101 -3.76 6.71 0.83
CA ASP A 101 -4.32 6.03 2.00
C ASP A 101 -5.65 5.34 1.64
N ARG A 102 -5.69 4.05 1.87
CA ARG A 102 -6.87 3.20 1.94
C ARG A 102 -6.67 2.16 3.04
N GLN A 103 -6.20 2.62 4.19
CA GLN A 103 -5.88 1.79 5.35
C GLN A 103 -5.02 0.56 4.95
N CYS A 104 -5.34 -0.64 5.39
CA CYS A 104 -4.59 -1.86 5.12
C CYS A 104 -4.46 -2.22 3.62
N SER A 105 -5.30 -1.66 2.75
CA SER A 105 -5.24 -1.88 1.29
C SER A 105 -4.50 -0.78 0.52
N SER A 106 -3.81 0.14 1.22
CA SER A 106 -3.12 1.26 0.59
C SER A 106 -2.10 0.83 -0.46
N GLY A 107 -1.30 -0.20 -0.19
CA GLY A 107 -0.33 -0.72 -1.15
C GLY A 107 -0.97 -1.32 -2.40
N MET A 108 -2.07 -2.07 -2.25
CA MET A 108 -2.84 -2.58 -3.38
C MET A 108 -3.46 -1.43 -4.19
N MET A 109 -3.97 -0.40 -3.51
CA MET A 109 -4.55 0.77 -4.18
C MET A 109 -3.48 1.57 -4.93
N ALA A 110 -2.26 1.66 -4.41
CA ALA A 110 -1.12 2.26 -5.09
C ALA A 110 -0.83 1.55 -6.43
N ILE A 111 -0.76 0.22 -6.44
CA ILE A 111 -0.57 -0.57 -7.66
C ILE A 111 -1.72 -0.36 -8.65
N ALA A 112 -2.97 -0.38 -8.17
CA ALA A 112 -4.14 -0.13 -9.02
C ALA A 112 -4.14 1.27 -9.62
N THR A 113 -3.65 2.27 -8.89
CA THR A 113 -3.53 3.66 -9.38
C THR A 113 -2.41 3.77 -10.41
N ALA A 114 -1.23 3.23 -10.14
CA ALA A 114 -0.13 3.19 -11.10
C ALA A 114 -0.53 2.48 -12.41
N SER A 115 -1.26 1.37 -12.31
CA SER A 115 -1.80 0.69 -13.50
C SER A 115 -2.72 1.60 -14.33
N LYS A 116 -3.53 2.44 -13.68
CA LYS A 116 -4.36 3.42 -14.37
C LYS A 116 -3.53 4.53 -15.01
N GLN A 117 -2.49 5.01 -14.34
CA GLN A 117 -1.56 5.99 -14.92
C GLN A 117 -0.92 5.44 -16.20
N VAL A 118 -0.49 4.17 -16.20
CA VAL A 118 0.04 3.52 -17.41
C VAL A 118 -1.02 3.40 -18.51
N ILE A 119 -2.25 3.02 -18.17
CA ILE A 119 -3.31 2.74 -19.15
C ILE A 119 -3.95 4.03 -19.70
N THR A 120 -4.21 5.02 -18.83
CA THR A 120 -5.03 6.19 -19.17
C THR A 120 -4.22 7.47 -19.34
N ASP A 121 -3.16 7.63 -18.54
CA ASP A 121 -2.35 8.85 -18.55
C ASP A 121 -1.11 8.72 -19.44
N ASN A 122 -0.96 7.55 -20.09
CA ASN A 122 0.12 7.21 -21.01
C ASN A 122 1.53 7.23 -20.39
N MET A 123 1.65 7.04 -19.10
CA MET A 123 2.94 6.83 -18.46
C MET A 123 3.53 5.47 -18.88
N ASP A 124 4.84 5.40 -19.06
CA ASP A 124 5.49 4.17 -19.51
C ASP A 124 5.97 3.35 -18.29
N ILE A 125 6.56 3.98 -17.28
CA ILE A 125 7.16 3.32 -16.14
C ILE A 125 6.77 4.01 -14.84
N VAL A 126 6.06 3.28 -13.98
CA VAL A 126 5.63 3.75 -12.66
C VAL A 126 6.06 2.75 -11.59
N VAL A 127 6.62 3.25 -10.50
CA VAL A 127 6.92 2.46 -9.31
C VAL A 127 5.75 2.55 -8.35
N ALA A 128 5.23 1.40 -7.90
CA ALA A 128 4.13 1.37 -6.94
C ALA A 128 4.39 0.38 -5.82
N GLY A 129 3.99 0.74 -4.61
CA GLY A 129 4.19 -0.14 -3.45
C GLY A 129 3.50 0.39 -2.20
N GLY A 130 3.99 -0.07 -1.05
CA GLY A 130 3.49 0.41 0.24
C GLY A 130 4.55 0.29 1.32
N VAL A 131 4.46 1.13 2.32
CA VAL A 131 5.33 1.12 3.50
C VAL A 131 4.55 1.49 4.74
N GLU A 132 4.87 0.84 5.85
CA GLU A 132 4.32 1.17 7.17
C GLU A 132 5.35 0.88 8.25
N SER A 133 5.70 1.87 9.04
CA SER A 133 6.60 1.72 10.19
C SER A 133 5.83 1.96 11.49
N ILE A 134 5.08 0.95 11.93
CA ILE A 134 4.24 1.02 13.14
C ILE A 134 5.05 1.47 14.36
N SER A 135 6.28 1.00 14.50
CA SER A 135 7.16 1.34 15.63
C SER A 135 7.44 2.84 15.76
N LEU A 136 7.42 3.58 14.66
CA LEU A 136 7.76 5.01 14.62
C LEU A 136 6.53 5.93 14.52
N VAL A 137 5.35 5.38 14.28
CA VAL A 137 4.13 6.19 14.10
C VAL A 137 3.05 5.90 15.15
N GLN A 138 2.87 4.67 15.60
CA GLN A 138 1.99 4.35 16.73
C GLN A 138 2.72 4.50 18.05
N THR A 139 3.09 5.71 18.39
CA THR A 139 3.76 6.11 19.62
C THR A 139 2.78 6.80 20.57
N ALA A 140 3.24 7.24 21.73
CA ALA A 140 2.42 8.04 22.66
C ALA A 140 1.96 9.38 22.08
N ASP A 141 2.63 9.86 21.03
CA ASP A 141 2.27 11.11 20.32
C ASP A 141 1.26 10.89 19.20
N PHE A 142 0.86 9.63 18.95
CA PHE A 142 -0.17 9.32 17.95
C PHE A 142 -1.52 9.86 18.40
N ARG A 143 -2.13 10.69 17.56
CA ARG A 143 -3.43 11.29 17.83
C ARG A 143 -4.41 10.98 16.72
N VAL A 144 -5.60 10.58 17.13
CA VAL A 144 -6.80 10.54 16.30
C VAL A 144 -7.87 11.33 17.03
N ASP A 145 -8.28 12.45 16.47
CA ASP A 145 -9.38 13.24 17.00
C ASP A 145 -10.70 12.77 16.40
N ILE A 146 -11.70 12.61 17.28
CA ILE A 146 -13.04 12.14 16.88
C ILE A 146 -13.86 13.34 16.44
N ASP A 147 -14.34 13.33 15.20
CA ASP A 147 -15.26 14.33 14.68
C ASP A 147 -16.71 13.96 15.06
N PRO A 148 -17.44 14.84 15.79
CA PRO A 148 -18.83 14.59 16.17
C PRO A 148 -19.78 14.41 14.98
N ASN A 149 -19.53 15.09 13.85
CA ASN A 149 -20.37 14.94 12.67
C ASN A 149 -20.19 13.54 12.02
N VAL A 150 -18.96 13.00 12.04
CA VAL A 150 -18.73 11.65 11.56
C VAL A 150 -19.47 10.64 12.43
N THR A 151 -19.38 10.76 13.75
CA THR A 151 -20.05 9.84 14.68
C THR A 151 -21.56 9.98 14.67
N ALA A 152 -22.11 11.16 14.36
CA ALA A 152 -23.54 11.38 14.19
C ALA A 152 -24.12 10.60 12.99
N HIS A 153 -23.32 10.40 11.93
CA HIS A 153 -23.73 9.66 10.73
C HIS A 153 -23.28 8.20 10.73
N ALA A 154 -22.18 7.91 11.39
CA ALA A 154 -21.58 6.58 11.47
C ALA A 154 -21.00 6.35 12.87
N GLN A 155 -21.84 5.95 13.80
CA GLN A 155 -21.51 5.81 15.23
C GLN A 155 -20.23 4.99 15.49
N HIS A 156 -19.95 4.01 14.63
CA HIS A 156 -18.82 3.08 14.79
C HIS A 156 -17.66 3.37 13.83
N ALA A 157 -17.61 4.59 13.21
CA ALA A 157 -16.57 4.93 12.24
C ALA A 157 -15.13 4.84 12.80
N TYR A 158 -14.97 5.08 14.10
CA TYR A 158 -13.69 5.05 14.80
C TYR A 158 -13.49 3.78 15.64
N MET A 159 -14.34 2.75 15.45
CA MET A 159 -14.25 1.50 16.21
C MET A 159 -12.90 0.81 15.96
N PRO A 160 -12.14 0.44 17.01
CA PRO A 160 -10.92 -0.32 16.86
C PRO A 160 -11.15 -1.68 16.20
N MET A 161 -10.14 -2.19 15.48
CA MET A 161 -10.27 -3.47 14.75
C MET A 161 -10.52 -4.67 15.66
N ILE A 162 -10.05 -4.64 16.91
CA ILE A 162 -10.34 -5.71 17.90
C ILE A 162 -11.84 -5.73 18.23
N GLU A 163 -12.42 -4.58 18.52
CA GLU A 163 -13.86 -4.46 18.79
C GLU A 163 -14.70 -4.81 17.54
N THR A 164 -14.21 -4.43 16.35
CA THR A 164 -14.84 -4.82 15.08
C THR A 164 -14.83 -6.34 14.91
N ALA A 165 -13.73 -7.02 15.27
CA ALA A 165 -13.63 -8.47 15.20
C ALA A 165 -14.60 -9.16 16.17
N ASP A 166 -14.73 -8.65 17.39
CA ASP A 166 -15.70 -9.18 18.37
C ASP A 166 -17.13 -9.01 17.87
N HIS A 167 -17.47 -7.83 17.34
CA HIS A 167 -18.78 -7.58 16.73
C HIS A 167 -19.07 -8.51 15.53
N VAL A 168 -18.07 -8.75 14.68
CA VAL A 168 -18.20 -9.69 13.56
C VAL A 168 -18.39 -11.12 14.06
N ALA A 169 -17.64 -11.54 15.08
CA ALA A 169 -17.79 -12.85 15.66
C ALA A 169 -19.19 -13.07 16.23
N GLU A 170 -19.74 -12.10 16.94
CA GLU A 170 -21.10 -12.13 17.45
C GLU A 170 -22.13 -12.16 16.32
N LYS A 171 -22.03 -11.21 15.38
CA LYS A 171 -22.98 -11.07 14.26
C LYS A 171 -23.09 -12.29 13.37
N TYR A 172 -21.99 -12.98 13.13
CA TYR A 172 -21.91 -14.14 12.24
C TYR A 172 -21.79 -15.46 12.99
N ASN A 173 -21.96 -15.47 14.32
CA ASN A 173 -21.90 -16.66 15.17
C ASN A 173 -20.58 -17.46 14.99
N VAL A 174 -19.46 -16.74 14.91
CA VAL A 174 -18.12 -17.37 14.88
C VAL A 174 -17.78 -17.82 16.29
N THR A 175 -17.79 -19.12 16.53
CA THR A 175 -17.60 -19.67 17.89
C THR A 175 -16.17 -19.49 18.38
N ARG A 176 -15.97 -19.55 19.69
CA ARG A 176 -14.65 -19.48 20.29
C ARG A 176 -13.76 -20.63 19.84
N GLU A 177 -14.31 -21.82 19.71
CA GLU A 177 -13.61 -23.02 19.23
C GLU A 177 -13.07 -22.81 17.82
N SER A 178 -13.87 -22.26 16.89
CA SER A 178 -13.44 -21.95 15.53
C SER A 178 -12.32 -20.91 15.49
N GLN A 179 -12.37 -19.92 16.39
CA GLN A 179 -11.31 -18.90 16.49
C GLN A 179 -9.99 -19.50 16.99
N ASP A 180 -10.06 -20.37 18.01
CA ASP A 180 -8.90 -21.04 18.58
C ASP A 180 -8.28 -22.03 17.60
N GLU A 181 -9.09 -22.81 16.89
CA GLU A 181 -8.66 -23.73 15.82
C GLU A 181 -7.93 -22.98 14.70
N TYR A 182 -8.50 -21.88 14.22
CA TYR A 182 -7.86 -21.04 13.21
C TYR A 182 -6.53 -20.45 13.71
N SER A 183 -6.50 -19.96 14.95
CA SER A 183 -5.30 -19.43 15.54
C SER A 183 -4.19 -20.48 15.65
N LEU A 184 -4.52 -21.69 16.10
CA LEU A 184 -3.58 -22.81 16.16
C LEU A 184 -3.03 -23.15 14.77
N GLN A 185 -3.92 -23.27 13.77
CA GLN A 185 -3.52 -23.55 12.39
C GLN A 185 -2.57 -22.46 11.85
N SER A 186 -2.84 -21.18 12.15
CA SER A 186 -2.00 -20.06 11.74
C SER A 186 -0.59 -20.18 12.34
N GLN A 187 -0.48 -20.50 13.62
CA GLN A 187 0.82 -20.72 14.28
C GLN A 187 1.56 -21.91 13.67
N GLN A 188 0.90 -23.03 13.46
CA GLN A 188 1.49 -24.22 12.86
C GLN A 188 2.02 -23.99 11.45
N ARG A 189 1.34 -23.16 10.65
CA ARG A 189 1.77 -22.80 9.30
C ARG A 189 2.92 -21.81 9.26
N THR A 190 3.17 -21.11 10.36
CA THR A 190 4.20 -20.08 10.46
C THR A 190 5.50 -20.66 11.04
N ALA A 191 5.43 -21.72 11.83
CA ALA A 191 6.56 -22.41 12.42
C ALA A 191 7.36 -23.20 11.37
#